data_b0cd82e2c01d6198372b1cba1f1122f9
#
_entry.id   b0cd82e2c01d6198372b1cba1f1122f9
#
_cell.length_a   1.000
_cell.length_b   1.000
_cell.length_c   1.000
_cell.angle_alpha   90.00
_cell.angle_beta   90.00
_cell.angle_gamma   90.00
#
_symmetry.space_group_name_H-M   'P 1'
#
loop_
_entity.id
_entity.type
_entity.pdbx_description
1 polymer ?
#
loop_
_entity_poly.entity_id
_entity_poly.type
_entity_poly.pdbx_seq_one_letter_code
_entity_poly.pdbx_strand_id
1 'polypeptide(L)'
;MSRNEKDSNELNDRISEHMRIIEKCTISSEKYGRLLLASPPDTRYPYIYSRDLNCATQLFRRIAGSKIGYDARTQAFELMETMAHFIRDVQSPEGEWGQRYSLEGEDKSIYKQEDNVAHGIAIICNYLLTAIRLKKDINDLDGFLTSVNKALEFCINNYYQKELNLFFSTTAIHESGIESGYTIWVNFAFLFALSLAHEIANLLKDDKIISKNYLNFRGQFLYSVSELFMSGSRYIRRIDPEGRMDMRPDFTLLSPFYFGFLHYEKEMESSVSFLEKQLCDPEFDLIMRYLPFHKDFATHIHAGNGPWIQYNAILAQFHYWRGNQKQGDKILDLIDNYRNENGEIPEHLSTCRRFEEFMEKEWKTGIDYQKEFYKNILLDSVDFDKILEETINMSKSYEETGKKCMHRDSEKHEGEGGYIQFATPLMWSHVEYLRALMVRAKDWWKI
;
A
#
# COMPACT_ATOMS: atom_id res chain seq x y z
N MET A 1 8.04 0.43 38.19
CA MET A 1 8.08 0.11 36.75
C MET A 1 9.25 0.81 36.13
N SER A 2 10.14 0.12 35.45
CA SER A 2 11.22 0.76 34.70
C SER A 2 10.63 1.51 33.48
N ARG A 3 11.35 2.52 32.94
CA ARG A 3 10.93 3.25 31.75
C ARG A 3 10.64 2.29 30.58
N ASN A 4 11.46 1.27 30.41
CA ASN A 4 11.30 0.24 29.38
C ASN A 4 10.02 -0.59 29.52
N GLU A 5 9.57 -0.88 30.74
CA GLU A 5 8.32 -1.62 31.00
C GLU A 5 7.08 -0.77 30.66
N LYS A 6 7.15 0.54 30.95
CA LYS A 6 6.06 1.48 30.63
C LYS A 6 5.90 1.61 29.11
N ASP A 7 7.00 1.80 28.39
CA ASP A 7 7.02 1.95 26.94
C ASP A 7 6.53 0.66 26.24
N SER A 8 6.87 -0.52 26.78
CA SER A 8 6.40 -1.83 26.26
C SER A 8 4.89 -2.02 26.47
N ASN A 9 4.35 -1.63 27.63
CA ASN A 9 2.93 -1.77 27.91
C ASN A 9 2.11 -0.82 27.02
N GLU A 10 2.55 0.42 26.86
CA GLU A 10 1.90 1.39 25.96
C GLU A 10 1.85 0.86 24.52
N LEU A 11 2.94 0.30 24.01
CA LEU A 11 2.97 -0.31 22.68
C LEU A 11 1.97 -1.48 22.56
N ASN A 12 1.92 -2.36 23.57
CA ASN A 12 0.97 -3.48 23.59
C ASN A 12 -0.49 -3.01 23.58
N ASP A 13 -0.81 -1.98 24.35
CA ASP A 13 -2.16 -1.41 24.41
C ASP A 13 -2.56 -0.80 23.05
N ARG A 14 -1.65 -0.04 22.42
CA ARG A 14 -1.86 0.52 21.09
C ARG A 14 -2.03 -0.57 20.02
N ILE A 15 -1.21 -1.61 20.05
CA ILE A 15 -1.36 -2.74 19.12
C ILE A 15 -2.70 -3.41 19.30
N SER A 16 -3.13 -3.65 20.54
CA SER A 16 -4.43 -4.25 20.85
C SER A 16 -5.60 -3.38 20.38
N GLU A 17 -5.49 -2.07 20.51
CA GLU A 17 -6.48 -1.11 20.02
C GLU A 17 -6.63 -1.18 18.50
N HIS A 18 -5.52 -1.04 17.77
CA HIS A 18 -5.55 -1.03 16.31
C HIS A 18 -5.87 -2.42 15.73
N MET A 19 -5.44 -3.51 16.36
CA MET A 19 -5.84 -4.86 15.95
C MET A 19 -7.35 -5.06 16.06
N ARG A 20 -8.02 -4.49 17.09
CA ARG A 20 -9.48 -4.51 17.18
C ARG A 20 -10.17 -3.73 16.04
N ILE A 21 -9.55 -2.64 15.57
CA ILE A 21 -10.09 -1.88 14.42
C ILE A 21 -9.86 -2.66 13.11
N ILE A 22 -8.69 -3.26 12.95
CA ILE A 22 -8.41 -4.16 11.81
C ILE A 22 -9.41 -5.33 11.81
N GLU A 23 -9.79 -5.84 12.99
CA GLU A 23 -10.82 -6.87 13.14
C GLU A 23 -12.19 -6.43 12.57
N LYS A 24 -12.57 -5.16 12.71
CA LYS A 24 -13.81 -4.63 12.08
C LYS A 24 -13.77 -4.70 10.56
N CYS A 25 -12.57 -4.76 9.97
CA CYS A 25 -12.38 -4.95 8.53
C CYS A 25 -12.38 -6.44 8.15
N THR A 26 -12.67 -7.36 9.06
CA THR A 26 -12.79 -8.79 8.74
C THR A 26 -14.24 -9.22 8.59
N ILE A 27 -14.46 -10.20 7.73
CA ILE A 27 -15.74 -10.84 7.52
C ILE A 27 -15.55 -12.37 7.47
N SER A 28 -16.54 -13.10 7.96
CA SER A 28 -16.52 -14.56 7.88
C SER A 28 -17.03 -15.02 6.52
N SER A 29 -16.24 -15.84 5.83
CA SER A 29 -16.61 -16.57 4.63
C SER A 29 -16.77 -18.06 4.95
N GLU A 30 -17.78 -18.72 4.44
CA GLU A 30 -17.97 -20.16 4.63
C GLU A 30 -16.81 -20.97 4.01
N LYS A 31 -16.27 -20.49 2.90
CA LYS A 31 -15.21 -21.17 2.15
C LYS A 31 -13.80 -20.92 2.72
N TYR A 32 -13.53 -19.69 3.16
CA TYR A 32 -12.17 -19.26 3.47
C TYR A 32 -11.93 -18.94 4.95
N GLY A 33 -12.98 -18.92 5.78
CA GLY A 33 -12.87 -18.45 7.15
C GLY A 33 -12.89 -16.93 7.25
N ARG A 34 -11.98 -16.35 8.03
CA ARG A 34 -11.94 -14.90 8.27
C ARG A 34 -11.15 -14.18 7.17
N LEU A 35 -11.85 -13.42 6.32
CA LEU A 35 -11.25 -12.63 5.25
C LEU A 35 -11.08 -11.17 5.67
N LEU A 36 -9.97 -10.57 5.26
CA LEU A 36 -9.63 -9.17 5.54
C LEU A 36 -9.97 -8.29 4.34
N LEU A 37 -10.81 -7.29 4.57
CA LEU A 37 -11.21 -6.27 3.59
C LEU A 37 -10.35 -5.00 3.76
N ALA A 38 -10.31 -4.14 2.76
CA ALA A 38 -9.64 -2.85 2.86
C ALA A 38 -10.33 -1.90 3.85
N SER A 39 -11.66 -2.01 4.01
CA SER A 39 -12.46 -1.29 5.01
C SER A 39 -13.64 -2.16 5.47
N PRO A 40 -14.37 -1.80 6.55
CA PRO A 40 -15.50 -2.60 7.01
C PRO A 40 -16.56 -2.86 5.92
N PRO A 41 -17.33 -3.96 6.02
CA PRO A 41 -18.25 -4.41 4.98
C PRO A 41 -19.27 -3.36 4.51
N ASP A 42 -19.72 -2.51 5.42
CA ASP A 42 -20.77 -1.50 5.15
C ASP A 42 -20.16 -0.12 4.77
N THR A 43 -18.88 -0.11 4.40
CA THR A 43 -18.16 1.11 4.08
C THR A 43 -17.67 1.12 2.63
N ARG A 44 -16.72 2.02 2.33
CA ARG A 44 -16.32 2.35 0.97
C ARG A 44 -15.65 1.23 0.17
N TYR A 45 -14.80 0.41 0.82
CA TYR A 45 -14.00 -0.61 0.15
C TYR A 45 -14.30 -2.01 0.69
N PRO A 46 -15.53 -2.55 0.46
CA PRO A 46 -15.93 -3.85 0.99
C PRO A 46 -15.39 -5.02 0.16
N TYR A 47 -14.15 -4.91 -0.33
CA TYR A 47 -13.48 -5.89 -1.16
C TYR A 47 -12.14 -6.28 -0.57
N ILE A 48 -11.62 -7.41 -1.05
CA ILE A 48 -10.30 -7.91 -0.72
C ILE A 48 -9.33 -7.41 -1.79
N TYR A 49 -8.43 -6.50 -1.43
CA TYR A 49 -7.44 -5.94 -2.35
C TYR A 49 -6.08 -6.60 -2.15
N SER A 50 -5.46 -7.09 -3.21
CA SER A 50 -4.15 -7.77 -3.16
C SER A 50 -3.06 -6.89 -2.53
N ARG A 51 -3.04 -5.60 -2.85
CA ARG A 51 -2.08 -4.64 -2.27
C ARG A 51 -2.26 -4.46 -0.77
N ASP A 52 -3.50 -4.27 -0.32
CA ASP A 52 -3.84 -4.08 1.09
C ASP A 52 -3.50 -5.32 1.90
N LEU A 53 -3.79 -6.52 1.38
CA LEU A 53 -3.39 -7.77 2.01
C LEU A 53 -1.87 -7.89 2.14
N ASN A 54 -1.09 -7.50 1.11
CA ASN A 54 0.36 -7.51 1.23
C ASN A 54 0.85 -6.55 2.33
N CYS A 55 0.28 -5.35 2.43
CA CYS A 55 0.61 -4.42 3.51
C CYS A 55 0.32 -5.04 4.88
N ALA A 56 -0.85 -5.67 5.03
CA ALA A 56 -1.24 -6.35 6.26
C ALA A 56 -0.31 -7.53 6.61
N THR A 57 0.06 -8.37 5.63
CA THR A 57 0.97 -9.50 5.89
C THR A 57 2.35 -9.05 6.34
N GLN A 58 2.86 -7.92 5.86
CA GLN A 58 4.11 -7.35 6.33
C GLN A 58 4.05 -6.94 7.81
N LEU A 59 2.93 -6.39 8.28
CA LEU A 59 2.69 -6.11 9.70
C LEU A 59 2.54 -7.41 10.50
N PHE A 60 1.67 -8.31 10.04
CA PHE A 60 1.35 -9.53 10.78
C PHE A 60 2.57 -10.45 10.95
N ARG A 61 3.44 -10.53 9.94
CA ARG A 61 4.73 -11.21 10.07
C ARG A 61 5.54 -10.68 11.24
N ARG A 62 5.56 -9.35 11.45
CA ARG A 62 6.28 -8.72 12.57
C ARG A 62 5.60 -8.99 13.90
N ILE A 63 4.28 -8.85 13.97
CA ILE A 63 3.52 -9.13 15.20
C ILE A 63 3.71 -10.59 15.60
N ALA A 64 3.54 -11.54 14.66
CA ALA A 64 3.68 -12.96 14.93
C ALA A 64 5.09 -13.34 15.44
N GLY A 65 6.14 -12.70 14.93
CA GLY A 65 7.53 -12.90 15.34
C GLY A 65 8.00 -12.08 16.54
N SER A 66 7.17 -11.17 17.08
CA SER A 66 7.53 -10.25 18.15
C SER A 66 7.35 -10.89 19.55
N LYS A 67 7.66 -10.10 20.59
CA LYS A 67 7.39 -10.44 22.00
C LYS A 67 6.06 -9.88 22.52
N ILE A 68 5.22 -9.37 21.63
CA ILE A 68 3.88 -8.87 21.94
C ILE A 68 3.00 -10.00 22.49
N GLY A 69 1.89 -9.65 23.15
CA GLY A 69 0.98 -10.59 23.78
C GLY A 69 0.58 -11.77 22.87
N TYR A 70 0.41 -12.93 23.48
CA TYR A 70 0.15 -14.19 22.76
C TYR A 70 -1.06 -14.11 21.82
N ASP A 71 -2.15 -13.48 22.27
CA ASP A 71 -3.39 -13.38 21.49
C ASP A 71 -3.19 -12.60 20.19
N ALA A 72 -2.52 -11.43 20.23
CA ALA A 72 -2.23 -10.65 19.04
C ALA A 72 -1.34 -11.40 18.04
N ARG A 73 -0.35 -12.17 18.53
CA ARG A 73 0.52 -12.98 17.68
C ARG A 73 -0.24 -14.11 16.99
N THR A 74 -1.10 -14.79 17.74
CA THR A 74 -1.93 -15.88 17.21
C THR A 74 -2.90 -15.34 16.16
N GLN A 75 -3.62 -14.27 16.47
CA GLN A 75 -4.53 -13.63 15.54
C GLN A 75 -3.84 -13.17 14.25
N ALA A 76 -2.67 -12.53 14.37
CA ALA A 76 -1.90 -12.08 13.21
C ALA A 76 -1.47 -13.27 12.32
N PHE A 77 -1.03 -14.36 12.92
CA PHE A 77 -0.65 -15.57 12.18
C PHE A 77 -1.86 -16.20 11.46
N GLU A 78 -2.98 -16.38 12.15
CA GLU A 78 -4.21 -16.95 11.58
C GLU A 78 -4.76 -16.12 10.42
N LEU A 79 -4.80 -14.79 10.56
CA LEU A 79 -5.21 -13.91 9.47
C LEU A 79 -4.27 -14.03 8.26
N MET A 80 -2.95 -14.08 8.51
CA MET A 80 -1.98 -14.21 7.44
C MET A 80 -2.08 -15.56 6.72
N GLU A 81 -2.34 -16.65 7.45
CA GLU A 81 -2.59 -17.98 6.88
C GLU A 81 -3.84 -17.97 5.99
N THR A 82 -4.95 -17.44 6.49
CA THR A 82 -6.21 -17.33 5.74
C THR A 82 -6.02 -16.50 4.45
N MET A 83 -5.31 -15.37 4.54
CA MET A 83 -5.03 -14.54 3.37
C MET A 83 -4.17 -15.27 2.34
N ALA A 84 -3.16 -16.03 2.78
CA ALA A 84 -2.31 -16.80 1.87
C ALA A 84 -3.10 -17.90 1.15
N HIS A 85 -3.96 -18.62 1.85
CA HIS A 85 -4.86 -19.61 1.25
C HIS A 85 -5.82 -18.96 0.26
N PHE A 86 -6.46 -17.85 0.63
CA PHE A 86 -7.35 -17.11 -0.25
C PHE A 86 -6.64 -16.70 -1.54
N ILE A 87 -5.49 -16.04 -1.44
CA ILE A 87 -4.72 -15.56 -2.59
C ILE A 87 -4.28 -16.74 -3.47
N ARG A 88 -3.82 -17.86 -2.91
CA ARG A 88 -3.49 -19.05 -3.70
C ARG A 88 -4.71 -19.54 -4.51
N ASP A 89 -5.88 -19.59 -3.88
CA ASP A 89 -7.08 -20.18 -4.49
C ASP A 89 -7.74 -19.28 -5.54
N VAL A 90 -7.53 -17.95 -5.49
CA VAL A 90 -8.06 -16.99 -6.47
C VAL A 90 -7.07 -16.66 -7.59
N GLN A 91 -5.90 -17.31 -7.61
CA GLN A 91 -4.94 -17.13 -8.70
C GLN A 91 -5.53 -17.58 -10.03
N SER A 92 -5.35 -16.77 -11.07
CA SER A 92 -5.77 -17.15 -12.41
C SER A 92 -5.04 -18.42 -12.92
N PRO A 93 -5.62 -19.13 -13.88
CA PRO A 93 -4.94 -20.27 -14.52
C PRO A 93 -3.57 -19.91 -15.12
N GLU A 94 -3.35 -18.67 -15.52
CA GLU A 94 -2.12 -18.16 -16.09
C GLU A 94 -1.06 -17.80 -15.03
N GLY A 95 -1.47 -17.53 -13.80
CA GLY A 95 -0.58 -17.18 -12.68
C GLY A 95 -0.72 -15.74 -12.19
N GLU A 96 -1.69 -15.01 -12.68
CA GLU A 96 -1.96 -13.62 -12.34
C GLU A 96 -2.87 -13.49 -11.14
N TRP A 97 -2.84 -12.31 -10.51
CA TRP A 97 -3.84 -11.87 -9.54
C TRP A 97 -4.42 -10.52 -9.93
N GLY A 98 -5.73 -10.40 -9.70
CA GLY A 98 -6.47 -9.17 -9.91
C GLY A 98 -6.23 -8.14 -8.80
N GLN A 99 -6.79 -6.95 -9.03
CA GLN A 99 -6.74 -5.84 -8.10
C GLN A 99 -7.53 -6.15 -6.82
N ARG A 100 -8.77 -6.65 -6.98
CA ARG A 100 -9.71 -6.89 -5.89
C ARG A 100 -10.63 -8.06 -6.17
N TYR A 101 -11.12 -8.66 -5.08
CA TYR A 101 -11.96 -9.84 -5.11
C TYR A 101 -13.21 -9.68 -4.23
N SER A 102 -14.28 -10.38 -4.61
CA SER A 102 -15.45 -10.59 -3.75
C SER A 102 -15.13 -11.59 -2.63
N LEU A 103 -16.07 -11.77 -1.71
CA LEU A 103 -15.96 -12.76 -0.61
C LEU A 103 -15.98 -14.22 -1.11
N GLU A 104 -16.54 -14.45 -2.28
CA GLU A 104 -16.62 -15.74 -2.96
C GLU A 104 -15.33 -16.03 -3.75
N GLY A 105 -14.43 -15.05 -3.88
CA GLY A 105 -13.18 -15.14 -4.64
C GLY A 105 -13.33 -14.78 -6.12
N GLU A 106 -14.44 -14.14 -6.51
CA GLU A 106 -14.58 -13.65 -7.88
C GLU A 106 -13.73 -12.40 -8.10
N ASP A 107 -13.00 -12.36 -9.20
CA ASP A 107 -12.26 -11.17 -9.61
C ASP A 107 -13.22 -10.02 -9.95
N LYS A 108 -13.08 -8.92 -9.23
CA LYS A 108 -13.83 -7.67 -9.37
C LYS A 108 -12.93 -6.51 -9.79
N SER A 109 -11.78 -6.81 -10.35
CA SER A 109 -10.80 -5.83 -10.81
C SER A 109 -11.40 -4.89 -11.85
N ILE A 110 -10.96 -3.65 -11.82
CA ILE A 110 -11.38 -2.62 -12.77
C ILE A 110 -10.20 -2.03 -13.55
N TYR A 111 -9.00 -2.03 -12.95
CA TYR A 111 -7.81 -1.44 -13.56
C TYR A 111 -6.79 -2.51 -13.97
N LYS A 112 -6.03 -2.21 -15.03
CA LYS A 112 -4.83 -2.94 -15.41
C LYS A 112 -3.72 -2.56 -14.42
N GLN A 113 -3.49 -3.41 -13.43
CA GLN A 113 -2.53 -3.18 -12.34
C GLN A 113 -1.57 -4.36 -12.22
N GLU A 114 -0.40 -4.22 -12.78
CA GLU A 114 0.58 -5.29 -12.88
C GLU A 114 1.28 -5.59 -11.55
N ASP A 115 1.32 -4.64 -10.60
CA ASP A 115 1.90 -4.83 -9.27
C ASP A 115 1.14 -5.85 -8.40
N ASN A 116 -0.11 -6.18 -8.75
CA ASN A 116 -0.87 -7.19 -8.00
C ASN A 116 -0.21 -8.55 -8.01
N VAL A 117 0.51 -8.90 -9.09
CA VAL A 117 1.28 -10.15 -9.15
C VAL A 117 2.41 -10.15 -8.12
N ALA A 118 3.13 -9.05 -7.99
CA ALA A 118 4.15 -8.92 -6.94
C ALA A 118 3.54 -8.99 -5.53
N HIS A 119 2.39 -8.38 -5.33
CA HIS A 119 1.68 -8.43 -4.04
C HIS A 119 1.21 -9.84 -3.70
N GLY A 120 0.65 -10.59 -4.65
CA GLY A 120 0.24 -11.99 -4.45
C GLY A 120 1.41 -12.89 -4.05
N ILE A 121 2.53 -12.80 -4.77
CA ILE A 121 3.78 -13.52 -4.42
C ILE A 121 4.20 -13.16 -2.99
N ALA A 122 4.22 -11.87 -2.65
CA ALA A 122 4.67 -11.40 -1.35
C ALA A 122 3.77 -11.88 -0.19
N ILE A 123 2.45 -11.94 -0.37
CA ILE A 123 1.51 -12.46 0.62
C ILE A 123 1.84 -13.91 0.96
N ILE A 124 1.91 -14.77 -0.07
CA ILE A 124 2.24 -16.19 0.11
C ILE A 124 3.61 -16.34 0.77
N CYS A 125 4.62 -15.64 0.27
CA CYS A 125 5.98 -15.74 0.79
C CYS A 125 6.11 -15.24 2.24
N ASN A 126 5.42 -14.16 2.63
CA ASN A 126 5.40 -13.69 4.01
C ASN A 126 4.79 -14.74 4.96
N TYR A 127 3.70 -15.39 4.56
CA TYR A 127 3.12 -16.50 5.33
C TYR A 127 4.11 -17.66 5.47
N LEU A 128 4.65 -18.18 4.36
CA LEU A 128 5.57 -19.30 4.38
C LEU A 128 6.81 -19.01 5.22
N LEU A 129 7.45 -17.85 5.06
CA LEU A 129 8.61 -17.45 5.86
C LEU A 129 8.28 -17.39 7.35
N THR A 130 7.10 -16.89 7.70
CA THR A 130 6.67 -16.79 9.10
C THR A 130 6.39 -18.18 9.67
N ALA A 131 5.68 -19.03 8.95
CA ALA A 131 5.38 -20.40 9.38
C ALA A 131 6.68 -21.22 9.60
N ILE A 132 7.61 -21.17 8.63
CA ILE A 132 8.92 -21.83 8.74
C ILE A 132 9.69 -21.36 9.98
N ARG A 133 9.79 -20.05 10.20
CA ARG A 133 10.52 -19.48 11.35
C ARG A 133 9.88 -19.80 12.68
N LEU A 134 8.56 -19.84 12.74
CA LEU A 134 7.80 -20.22 13.93
C LEU A 134 7.66 -21.74 14.10
N LYS A 135 8.20 -22.53 13.17
CA LYS A 135 8.10 -24.01 13.15
C LYS A 135 6.64 -24.49 13.20
N LYS A 136 5.78 -23.79 12.45
CA LYS A 136 4.40 -24.19 12.24
C LYS A 136 4.30 -25.15 11.08
N ASP A 137 3.36 -26.08 11.16
CA ASP A 137 3.01 -26.94 10.03
C ASP A 137 2.38 -26.11 8.92
N ILE A 138 2.77 -26.38 7.68
CA ILE A 138 2.25 -25.72 6.51
C ILE A 138 1.43 -26.71 5.71
N ASN A 139 0.12 -26.56 5.78
CA ASN A 139 -0.77 -27.36 4.95
C ASN A 139 -0.60 -26.96 3.48
N ASP A 140 -0.37 -27.94 2.61
CA ASP A 140 -0.21 -27.78 1.16
C ASP A 140 0.93 -26.84 0.75
N LEU A 141 2.12 -27.05 1.32
CA LEU A 141 3.32 -26.32 0.93
C LEU A 141 3.57 -26.36 -0.59
N ASP A 142 3.43 -27.53 -1.21
CA ASP A 142 3.65 -27.71 -2.66
C ASP A 142 2.68 -26.86 -3.50
N GLY A 143 1.43 -26.70 -3.06
CA GLY A 143 0.44 -25.82 -3.69
C GLY A 143 0.84 -24.35 -3.65
N PHE A 144 1.32 -23.86 -2.52
CA PHE A 144 1.83 -22.50 -2.38
C PHE A 144 3.05 -22.25 -3.27
N LEU A 145 4.01 -23.18 -3.29
CA LEU A 145 5.21 -23.06 -4.11
C LEU A 145 4.89 -23.10 -5.61
N THR A 146 3.94 -23.94 -6.01
CA THR A 146 3.44 -23.97 -7.38
C THR A 146 2.81 -22.64 -7.77
N SER A 147 2.00 -22.04 -6.89
CA SER A 147 1.39 -20.74 -7.12
C SER A 147 2.43 -19.63 -7.29
N VAL A 148 3.44 -19.59 -6.43
CA VAL A 148 4.54 -18.60 -6.53
C VAL A 148 5.32 -18.77 -7.83
N ASN A 149 5.70 -20.00 -8.21
CA ASN A 149 6.42 -20.26 -9.46
C ASN A 149 5.64 -19.82 -10.69
N LYS A 150 4.34 -20.15 -10.73
CA LYS A 150 3.45 -19.78 -11.82
C LYS A 150 3.35 -18.26 -11.99
N ALA A 151 3.24 -17.52 -10.87
CA ALA A 151 3.22 -16.08 -10.88
C ALA A 151 4.54 -15.46 -11.33
N LEU A 152 5.68 -16.03 -10.92
CA LEU A 152 7.00 -15.60 -11.38
C LEU A 152 7.17 -15.80 -12.88
N GLU A 153 6.76 -16.95 -13.41
CA GLU A 153 6.78 -17.21 -14.84
C GLU A 153 5.88 -16.24 -15.60
N PHE A 154 4.67 -16.03 -15.11
CA PHE A 154 3.72 -15.12 -15.71
C PHE A 154 4.28 -13.69 -15.80
N CYS A 155 4.74 -13.10 -14.71
CA CYS A 155 5.19 -11.71 -14.71
C CYS A 155 6.48 -11.50 -15.54
N ILE A 156 7.38 -12.49 -15.58
CA ILE A 156 8.59 -12.41 -16.41
C ILE A 156 8.26 -12.50 -17.89
N ASN A 157 7.29 -13.31 -18.26
CA ASN A 157 6.91 -13.48 -19.66
C ASN A 157 6.03 -12.35 -20.19
N ASN A 158 5.24 -11.68 -19.34
CA ASN A 158 4.24 -10.71 -19.77
C ASN A 158 4.60 -9.25 -19.45
N TYR A 159 5.27 -8.99 -18.33
CA TYR A 159 5.49 -7.61 -17.85
C TYR A 159 6.94 -7.16 -17.91
N TYR A 160 7.88 -8.10 -17.88
CA TYR A 160 9.29 -7.77 -17.89
C TYR A 160 9.81 -7.42 -19.28
N GLN A 161 10.46 -6.26 -19.38
CA GLN A 161 11.08 -5.75 -20.60
C GLN A 161 12.59 -5.95 -20.54
N LYS A 162 13.13 -6.81 -21.38
CA LYS A 162 14.55 -7.23 -21.37
C LYS A 162 15.51 -6.11 -21.69
N GLU A 163 15.08 -5.15 -22.50
CA GLU A 163 15.91 -4.03 -22.95
C GLU A 163 16.33 -3.13 -21.80
N LEU A 164 15.43 -2.92 -20.83
CA LEU A 164 15.69 -2.11 -19.64
C LEU A 164 15.91 -2.96 -18.38
N ASN A 165 15.61 -4.24 -18.43
CA ASN A 165 15.54 -5.13 -17.28
C ASN A 165 14.58 -4.58 -16.19
N LEU A 166 13.39 -4.09 -16.59
CA LEU A 166 12.38 -3.53 -15.73
C LEU A 166 11.01 -4.12 -16.03
N PHE A 167 10.11 -4.07 -15.05
CA PHE A 167 8.70 -4.41 -15.21
C PHE A 167 7.92 -3.17 -15.66
N PHE A 168 7.21 -3.32 -16.77
CA PHE A 168 6.26 -2.32 -17.26
C PHE A 168 4.94 -2.43 -16.50
N SER A 169 4.26 -1.30 -16.30
CA SER A 169 2.90 -1.27 -15.80
C SER A 169 2.03 -0.24 -16.51
N THR A 170 0.75 -0.56 -16.65
CA THR A 170 -0.27 0.34 -17.20
C THR A 170 -0.71 1.32 -16.13
N THR A 171 -1.05 0.80 -14.95
CA THR A 171 -1.25 1.59 -13.73
C THR A 171 -0.57 0.91 -12.55
N ALA A 172 -0.58 1.56 -11.40
CA ALA A 172 -0.08 1.00 -10.16
C ALA A 172 -0.87 1.55 -8.97
N ILE A 173 -0.19 2.02 -7.96
CA ILE A 173 -0.77 2.47 -6.69
C ILE A 173 -1.72 3.66 -6.83
N HIS A 174 -1.56 4.50 -7.86
CA HIS A 174 -2.43 5.66 -8.08
C HIS A 174 -3.66 5.37 -8.92
N GLU A 175 -3.72 4.19 -9.53
CA GLU A 175 -4.84 3.80 -10.41
C GLU A 175 -5.09 4.84 -11.51
N SER A 176 -4.00 5.32 -12.10
CA SER A 176 -4.00 6.46 -13.00
C SER A 176 -2.98 6.28 -14.12
N GLY A 177 -3.29 6.73 -15.33
CA GLY A 177 -2.39 6.69 -16.48
C GLY A 177 -1.13 7.54 -16.33
N ILE A 178 -1.06 8.40 -15.30
CA ILE A 178 0.21 9.05 -14.96
C ILE A 178 1.29 8.05 -14.55
N GLU A 179 0.92 6.79 -14.33
CA GLU A 179 1.81 5.70 -13.95
C GLU A 179 2.22 4.80 -15.13
N SER A 180 1.63 4.95 -16.33
CA SER A 180 2.00 4.10 -17.47
C SER A 180 3.49 4.20 -17.77
N GLY A 181 4.16 3.05 -17.83
CA GLY A 181 5.61 2.93 -18.01
C GLY A 181 6.28 2.09 -16.92
N TYR A 182 7.49 2.44 -16.59
CA TYR A 182 8.29 1.77 -15.56
C TYR A 182 8.25 2.60 -14.28
N THR A 183 7.38 2.25 -13.33
CA THR A 183 7.27 3.01 -12.07
C THR A 183 8.20 2.46 -11.01
N ILE A 184 8.69 3.35 -10.16
CA ILE A 184 9.53 2.96 -9.02
C ILE A 184 8.75 2.05 -8.06
N TRP A 185 7.46 2.30 -7.85
CA TRP A 185 6.61 1.46 -6.99
C TRP A 185 6.55 0.01 -7.47
N VAL A 186 6.15 -0.20 -8.73
CA VAL A 186 5.98 -1.55 -9.31
C VAL A 186 7.30 -2.31 -9.29
N ASN A 187 8.39 -1.66 -9.69
CA ASN A 187 9.68 -2.32 -9.79
C ASN A 187 10.27 -2.69 -8.42
N PHE A 188 10.08 -1.87 -7.39
CA PHE A 188 10.47 -2.25 -6.03
C PHE A 188 9.53 -3.27 -5.40
N ALA A 189 8.23 -3.30 -5.76
CA ALA A 189 7.32 -4.37 -5.36
C ALA A 189 7.76 -5.74 -5.92
N PHE A 190 8.13 -5.80 -7.21
CA PHE A 190 8.68 -7.03 -7.80
C PHE A 190 10.04 -7.40 -7.19
N LEU A 191 10.92 -6.44 -6.92
CA LEU A 191 12.19 -6.73 -6.26
C LEU A 191 11.98 -7.34 -4.86
N PHE A 192 11.01 -6.81 -4.12
CA PHE A 192 10.62 -7.36 -2.82
C PHE A 192 10.08 -8.78 -2.94
N ALA A 193 9.12 -9.01 -3.83
CA ALA A 193 8.53 -10.32 -4.08
C ALA A 193 9.58 -11.37 -4.47
N LEU A 194 10.47 -11.04 -5.41
CA LEU A 194 11.60 -11.88 -5.83
C LEU A 194 12.56 -12.17 -4.66
N SER A 195 12.79 -11.19 -3.80
CA SER A 195 13.68 -11.37 -2.64
C SER A 195 13.09 -12.32 -1.60
N LEU A 196 11.79 -12.22 -1.33
CA LEU A 196 11.08 -13.14 -0.44
C LEU A 196 11.06 -14.57 -0.99
N ALA A 197 10.76 -14.73 -2.29
CA ALA A 197 10.76 -16.03 -2.95
C ALA A 197 12.16 -16.67 -2.92
N HIS A 198 13.20 -15.89 -3.14
CA HIS A 198 14.59 -16.35 -3.02
C HIS A 198 14.93 -16.80 -1.59
N GLU A 199 14.46 -16.08 -0.57
CA GLU A 199 14.68 -16.46 0.83
C GLU A 199 14.04 -17.81 1.15
N ILE A 200 12.80 -18.06 0.66
CA ILE A 200 12.12 -19.34 0.81
C ILE A 200 12.92 -20.48 0.15
N ALA A 201 13.36 -20.28 -1.09
CA ALA A 201 14.16 -21.28 -1.80
C ALA A 201 15.42 -21.67 -1.02
N ASN A 202 16.10 -20.69 -0.44
CA ASN A 202 17.29 -20.94 0.39
C ASN A 202 16.96 -21.72 1.68
N LEU A 203 15.85 -21.39 2.34
CA LEU A 203 15.44 -22.05 3.59
C LEU A 203 15.02 -23.51 3.37
N LEU A 204 14.29 -23.77 2.31
CA LEU A 204 13.79 -25.10 1.99
C LEU A 204 14.84 -25.98 1.29
N LYS A 205 15.93 -25.39 0.81
CA LYS A 205 16.97 -26.10 0.04
C LYS A 205 16.40 -26.88 -1.15
N ASP A 206 15.32 -26.37 -1.73
CA ASP A 206 14.60 -27.01 -2.83
C ASP A 206 14.88 -26.25 -4.13
N ASP A 207 15.67 -26.89 -5.00
CA ASP A 207 16.01 -26.33 -6.32
C ASP A 207 14.79 -26.23 -7.28
N LYS A 208 13.65 -26.82 -6.90
CA LYS A 208 12.42 -26.81 -7.74
C LYS A 208 11.72 -25.46 -7.72
N ILE A 209 11.89 -24.65 -6.67
CA ILE A 209 11.09 -23.46 -6.41
C ILE A 209 11.55 -22.28 -7.23
N ILE A 210 12.84 -22.15 -7.48
CA ILE A 210 13.39 -21.05 -8.27
C ILE A 210 14.56 -21.62 -9.07
N SER A 211 14.36 -21.81 -10.34
CA SER A 211 15.44 -22.25 -11.21
C SER A 211 16.64 -21.29 -11.10
N LYS A 212 17.86 -21.77 -11.34
CA LYS A 212 19.08 -20.94 -11.40
C LYS A 212 18.91 -19.69 -12.28
N ASN A 213 17.98 -19.75 -13.24
CA ASN A 213 17.66 -18.63 -14.12
C ASN A 213 17.06 -17.43 -13.38
N TYR A 214 16.21 -17.65 -12.35
CA TYR A 214 15.64 -16.55 -11.56
C TYR A 214 16.67 -15.83 -10.68
N LEU A 215 17.69 -16.55 -10.20
CA LEU A 215 18.77 -15.92 -9.42
C LEU A 215 19.62 -14.98 -10.27
N ASN A 216 19.96 -15.41 -11.50
CA ASN A 216 20.68 -14.58 -12.46
C ASN A 216 19.83 -13.36 -12.86
N PHE A 217 18.54 -13.58 -13.13
CA PHE A 217 17.59 -12.55 -13.43
C PHE A 217 17.50 -11.52 -12.30
N ARG A 218 17.36 -11.95 -11.04
CA ARG A 218 17.27 -11.05 -9.87
C ARG A 218 18.47 -10.11 -9.77
N GLY A 219 19.67 -10.60 -10.05
CA GLY A 219 20.89 -9.78 -10.01
C GLY A 219 20.88 -8.67 -11.05
N GLN A 220 20.52 -8.97 -12.28
CA GLN A 220 20.39 -7.98 -13.36
C GLN A 220 19.29 -6.97 -13.07
N PHE A 221 18.15 -7.45 -12.62
CA PHE A 221 17.02 -6.62 -12.26
C PHE A 221 17.35 -5.67 -11.09
N LEU A 222 17.99 -6.16 -10.05
CA LEU A 222 18.44 -5.35 -8.92
C LEU A 222 19.36 -4.23 -9.38
N TYR A 223 20.32 -4.54 -10.26
CA TYR A 223 21.22 -3.54 -10.83
C TYR A 223 20.45 -2.46 -11.61
N SER A 224 19.55 -2.86 -12.51
CA SER A 224 18.76 -1.93 -13.31
C SER A 224 17.85 -1.04 -12.46
N VAL A 225 17.18 -1.61 -11.46
CA VAL A 225 16.32 -0.85 -10.52
C VAL A 225 17.16 0.18 -9.75
N SER A 226 18.37 -0.20 -9.33
CA SER A 226 19.24 0.69 -8.58
C SER A 226 19.75 1.88 -9.41
N GLU A 227 20.05 1.63 -10.68
CA GLU A 227 20.68 2.64 -11.56
C GLU A 227 19.67 3.49 -12.30
N LEU A 228 18.62 2.88 -12.87
CA LEU A 228 17.70 3.57 -13.76
C LEU A 228 16.71 4.48 -13.02
N PHE A 229 16.38 4.17 -11.76
CA PHE A 229 15.52 5.03 -10.95
C PHE A 229 16.27 6.10 -10.17
N MET A 230 17.53 6.39 -10.57
CA MET A 230 18.35 7.44 -9.95
C MET A 230 18.59 8.59 -10.92
N SER A 231 18.42 9.81 -10.43
CA SER A 231 18.83 11.02 -11.16
C SER A 231 19.54 11.97 -10.21
N GLY A 232 20.86 12.08 -10.39
CA GLY A 232 21.70 12.84 -9.48
C GLY A 232 21.70 12.23 -8.07
N SER A 233 21.24 12.98 -7.09
CA SER A 233 21.26 12.59 -5.67
C SER A 233 19.93 12.05 -5.15
N ARG A 234 18.96 11.74 -5.99
CA ARG A 234 17.63 11.28 -5.55
C ARG A 234 16.99 10.30 -6.53
N TYR A 235 15.98 9.59 -6.04
CA TYR A 235 15.12 8.73 -6.84
C TYR A 235 14.21 9.54 -7.76
N ILE A 236 13.78 8.92 -8.86
CA ILE A 236 12.73 9.38 -9.77
C ILE A 236 11.52 8.47 -9.66
N ARG A 237 10.33 9.02 -9.92
CA ARG A 237 9.09 8.25 -9.77
C ARG A 237 8.86 7.23 -10.89
N ARG A 238 9.29 7.53 -12.11
CA ARG A 238 8.93 6.77 -13.31
C ARG A 238 9.87 7.05 -14.48
N ILE A 239 10.00 6.06 -15.34
CA ILE A 239 10.46 6.21 -16.72
C ILE A 239 9.22 5.95 -17.60
N ASP A 240 8.86 6.89 -18.45
CA ASP A 240 7.68 6.75 -19.30
C ASP A 240 7.92 5.75 -20.45
N PRO A 241 6.87 5.36 -21.23
CA PRO A 241 7.04 4.43 -22.33
C PRO A 241 8.04 4.88 -23.42
N GLU A 242 8.27 6.17 -23.53
CA GLU A 242 9.23 6.78 -24.47
C GLU A 242 10.66 6.90 -23.88
N GLY A 243 10.88 6.41 -22.66
CA GLY A 243 12.18 6.41 -21.98
C GLY A 243 12.53 7.72 -21.28
N ARG A 244 11.61 8.66 -21.12
CA ARG A 244 11.83 9.93 -20.43
C ARG A 244 11.67 9.77 -18.92
N MET A 245 12.56 10.37 -18.16
CA MET A 245 12.52 10.37 -16.69
C MET A 245 11.47 11.35 -16.18
N ASP A 246 10.56 10.86 -15.35
CA ASP A 246 9.58 11.67 -14.64
C ASP A 246 10.06 11.96 -13.21
N MET A 247 10.40 13.21 -12.97
CA MET A 247 11.03 13.68 -11.73
C MET A 247 10.06 14.40 -10.78
N ARG A 248 8.76 14.35 -11.08
CA ARG A 248 7.74 15.03 -10.24
C ARG A 248 7.69 14.44 -8.84
N PRO A 249 7.34 15.28 -7.83
CA PRO A 249 7.15 14.80 -6.48
C PRO A 249 5.97 13.83 -6.39
N ASP A 250 6.22 12.69 -5.79
CA ASP A 250 5.27 11.60 -5.63
C ASP A 250 5.71 10.75 -4.43
N PHE A 251 4.79 10.37 -3.59
CA PHE A 251 5.11 9.58 -2.40
C PHE A 251 5.81 8.26 -2.74
N THR A 252 5.60 7.73 -3.96
CA THR A 252 6.26 6.50 -4.43
C THR A 252 7.79 6.57 -4.42
N LEU A 253 8.38 7.75 -4.29
CA LEU A 253 9.82 7.89 -4.02
C LEU A 253 10.26 7.22 -2.71
N LEU A 254 9.32 6.88 -1.81
CA LEU A 254 9.57 6.06 -0.61
C LEU A 254 9.57 4.54 -0.90
N SER A 255 9.27 4.11 -2.12
CA SER A 255 9.17 2.67 -2.46
C SER A 255 10.43 1.87 -2.12
N PRO A 256 11.67 2.35 -2.37
CA PRO A 256 12.86 1.61 -1.98
C PRO A 256 12.87 1.30 -0.48
N PHE A 257 12.63 2.30 0.36
CA PHE A 257 12.53 2.12 1.81
C PHE A 257 11.38 1.19 2.20
N TYR A 258 10.20 1.42 1.64
CA TYR A 258 8.99 0.66 1.95
C TYR A 258 9.12 -0.83 1.68
N PHE A 259 9.79 -1.18 0.58
CA PHE A 259 10.06 -2.56 0.17
C PHE A 259 11.40 -3.12 0.69
N GLY A 260 12.04 -2.43 1.64
CA GLY A 260 13.20 -2.94 2.35
C GLY A 260 14.54 -2.83 1.61
N PHE A 261 14.59 -2.03 0.54
CA PHE A 261 15.83 -1.73 -0.16
C PHE A 261 16.54 -0.52 0.48
N LEU A 262 17.50 -0.79 1.35
CA LEU A 262 18.10 0.23 2.25
C LEU A 262 19.54 0.62 1.88
N HIS A 263 19.98 0.37 0.64
CA HIS A 263 21.39 0.52 0.27
C HIS A 263 21.83 1.96 -0.03
N TYR A 264 20.94 2.81 -0.54
CA TYR A 264 21.24 4.18 -0.95
C TYR A 264 20.63 5.18 0.03
N GLU A 265 21.19 5.22 1.24
CA GLU A 265 20.62 6.02 2.35
C GLU A 265 20.60 7.52 2.06
N LYS A 266 21.67 8.07 1.45
CA LYS A 266 21.77 9.51 1.15
C LYS A 266 20.79 9.93 0.06
N GLU A 267 20.61 9.11 -0.95
CA GLU A 267 19.67 9.33 -2.04
C GLU A 267 18.22 9.23 -1.55
N MET A 268 17.97 8.31 -0.61
CA MET A 268 16.68 8.20 0.07
C MET A 268 16.40 9.44 0.93
N GLU A 269 17.36 9.91 1.72
CA GLU A 269 17.22 11.15 2.51
C GLU A 269 16.96 12.36 1.61
N SER A 270 17.68 12.46 0.48
CA SER A 270 17.46 13.53 -0.49
C SER A 270 16.07 13.45 -1.13
N SER A 271 15.59 12.24 -1.42
CA SER A 271 14.25 12.00 -1.94
C SER A 271 13.17 12.39 -0.92
N VAL A 272 13.32 11.99 0.34
CA VAL A 272 12.40 12.34 1.42
C VAL A 272 12.39 13.85 1.67
N SER A 273 13.53 14.51 1.73
CA SER A 273 13.59 15.97 1.88
C SER A 273 12.89 16.69 0.71
N PHE A 274 13.00 16.14 -0.50
CA PHE A 274 12.28 16.66 -1.66
C PHE A 274 10.76 16.46 -1.52
N LEU A 275 10.30 15.29 -1.08
CA LEU A 275 8.88 15.02 -0.84
C LEU A 275 8.30 15.96 0.22
N GLU A 276 8.93 16.07 1.37
CA GLU A 276 8.46 16.93 2.46
C GLU A 276 8.37 18.39 2.02
N LYS A 277 9.34 18.86 1.24
CA LYS A 277 9.34 20.23 0.71
C LYS A 277 8.23 20.47 -0.32
N GLN A 278 7.91 19.49 -1.16
CA GLN A 278 7.02 19.67 -2.31
C GLN A 278 5.59 19.22 -2.04
N LEU A 279 5.38 18.22 -1.18
CA LEU A 279 4.09 17.59 -0.95
C LEU A 279 3.50 17.93 0.42
N CYS A 280 4.18 18.68 1.29
CA CYS A 280 3.60 19.08 2.58
C CYS A 280 2.36 19.93 2.34
N ASP A 281 1.23 19.45 2.85
CA ASP A 281 -0.02 20.19 2.85
C ASP A 281 0.01 21.24 3.98
N PRO A 282 -0.11 22.54 3.66
CA PRO A 282 0.05 23.60 4.66
C PRO A 282 -1.07 23.64 5.70
N GLU A 283 -2.24 23.06 5.39
CA GLU A 283 -3.38 23.05 6.33
C GLU A 283 -3.32 21.89 7.32
N PHE A 284 -2.70 20.76 6.91
CA PHE A 284 -2.62 19.55 7.72
C PHE A 284 -1.21 19.29 8.28
N ASP A 285 -0.17 19.91 7.72
CA ASP A 285 1.24 19.65 8.02
C ASP A 285 1.66 18.17 7.81
N LEU A 286 0.99 17.51 6.87
CA LEU A 286 1.20 16.13 6.41
C LEU A 286 1.41 16.12 4.89
N ILE A 287 2.05 15.07 4.34
CA ILE A 287 2.30 14.99 2.90
C ILE A 287 1.08 14.50 2.12
N MET A 288 0.87 15.10 0.97
CA MET A 288 -0.06 14.65 -0.06
C MET A 288 0.50 13.43 -0.80
N ARG A 289 -0.37 12.71 -1.50
CA ARG A 289 0.00 11.55 -2.34
C ARG A 289 0.92 11.95 -3.49
N TYR A 290 0.56 13.01 -4.20
CA TYR A 290 1.30 13.73 -5.23
C TYR A 290 0.70 15.14 -5.36
N LEU A 291 1.31 16.02 -6.14
CA LEU A 291 0.74 17.35 -6.32
C LEU A 291 -0.66 17.26 -6.96
N PRO A 292 -1.67 17.90 -6.37
CA PRO A 292 -2.99 17.94 -6.96
C PRO A 292 -2.92 18.65 -8.32
N PHE A 293 -3.59 18.08 -9.27
CA PHE A 293 -3.97 18.62 -10.56
C PHE A 293 -2.98 19.51 -11.32
N HIS A 294 -2.34 18.90 -12.27
CA HIS A 294 -1.98 19.59 -13.49
C HIS A 294 -3.12 19.41 -14.52
N LYS A 295 -3.45 20.43 -15.33
CA LYS A 295 -4.46 20.33 -16.39
C LYS A 295 -4.21 19.19 -17.38
N ASP A 296 -2.97 18.73 -17.46
CA ASP A 296 -2.50 17.68 -18.35
C ASP A 296 -2.61 16.26 -17.75
N PHE A 297 -3.09 16.16 -16.50
CA PHE A 297 -3.29 14.87 -15.84
C PHE A 297 -4.77 14.67 -15.58
N ALA A 298 -5.31 13.67 -16.21
CA ALA A 298 -6.55 13.10 -15.77
C ALA A 298 -6.35 12.60 -14.36
N THR A 299 -6.97 13.25 -13.45
CA THR A 299 -6.81 12.97 -12.05
C THR A 299 -7.95 12.11 -11.63
N HIS A 300 -7.59 11.04 -11.00
CA HIS A 300 -8.52 10.24 -10.24
C HIS A 300 -9.25 11.14 -9.23
N ILE A 301 -10.55 10.98 -9.07
CA ILE A 301 -11.39 11.72 -8.11
C ILE A 301 -10.79 11.79 -6.72
N HIS A 302 -10.01 10.78 -6.37
CA HIS A 302 -9.36 10.64 -5.07
C HIS A 302 -7.96 11.24 -5.02
N ALA A 303 -7.47 11.73 -6.14
CA ALA A 303 -6.10 12.16 -6.23
C ALA A 303 -5.92 13.53 -5.61
N GLY A 304 -5.21 13.60 -4.55
CA GLY A 304 -4.48 14.79 -4.21
C GLY A 304 -5.22 15.93 -3.51
N ASN A 305 -6.45 15.76 -3.04
CA ASN A 305 -7.14 16.84 -2.34
C ASN A 305 -6.74 17.03 -0.88
N GLY A 306 -5.66 16.42 -0.46
CA GLY A 306 -5.12 16.51 0.88
C GLY A 306 -4.19 15.35 1.20
N PRO A 307 -3.74 15.24 2.45
CA PRO A 307 -2.80 14.22 2.85
C PRO A 307 -3.43 12.83 2.92
N TRP A 308 -2.64 11.83 2.52
CA TRP A 308 -2.98 10.42 2.65
C TRP A 308 -2.27 9.82 3.86
N ILE A 309 -3.05 9.26 4.78
CA ILE A 309 -2.57 8.94 6.11
C ILE A 309 -1.60 7.75 6.12
N GLN A 310 -1.86 6.70 5.36
CA GLN A 310 -0.93 5.57 5.24
C GLN A 310 0.45 5.98 4.75
N TYR A 311 0.54 6.95 3.83
CA TYR A 311 1.83 7.43 3.31
C TYR A 311 2.59 8.26 4.32
N ASN A 312 1.86 9.02 5.14
CA ASN A 312 2.45 9.74 6.26
C ASN A 312 2.97 8.79 7.35
N ALA A 313 2.26 7.71 7.61
CA ALA A 313 2.73 6.68 8.52
C ALA A 313 3.99 5.96 8.00
N ILE A 314 4.10 5.74 6.67
CA ILE A 314 5.33 5.24 6.03
C ILE A 314 6.47 6.26 6.17
N LEU A 315 6.21 7.56 6.01
CA LEU A 315 7.18 8.62 6.22
C LEU A 315 7.66 8.64 7.68
N ALA A 316 6.77 8.46 8.66
CA ALA A 316 7.15 8.34 10.08
C ALA A 316 8.07 7.13 10.31
N GLN A 317 7.80 5.97 9.67
CA GLN A 317 8.68 4.80 9.73
C GLN A 317 10.09 5.14 9.23
N PHE A 318 10.19 5.87 8.12
CA PHE A 318 11.49 6.32 7.58
C PHE A 318 12.25 7.19 8.58
N HIS A 319 11.60 8.18 9.20
CA HIS A 319 12.23 9.03 10.19
C HIS A 319 12.72 8.26 11.42
N TYR A 320 11.90 7.31 11.94
CA TYR A 320 12.33 6.45 13.03
C TYR A 320 13.53 5.56 12.65
N TRP A 321 13.51 5.01 11.43
CA TRP A 321 14.63 4.24 10.92
C TRP A 321 15.93 5.06 10.86
N ARG A 322 15.86 6.33 10.45
CA ARG A 322 16.99 7.27 10.44
C ARG A 322 17.37 7.82 11.81
N GLY A 323 16.68 7.44 12.87
CA GLY A 323 16.90 7.95 14.23
C GLY A 323 16.33 9.34 14.49
N ASN A 324 15.56 9.91 13.56
CA ASN A 324 14.90 11.20 13.73
C ASN A 324 13.56 11.05 14.47
N GLN A 325 13.66 10.70 15.76
CA GLN A 325 12.51 10.41 16.61
C GLN A 325 11.50 11.57 16.65
N LYS A 326 11.99 12.82 16.76
CA LYS A 326 11.12 14.00 16.87
C LYS A 326 10.22 14.17 15.63
N GLN A 327 10.74 13.94 14.44
CA GLN A 327 9.94 14.07 13.22
C GLN A 327 8.95 12.92 13.09
N GLY A 328 9.36 11.70 13.42
CA GLY A 328 8.46 10.56 13.46
C GLY A 328 7.32 10.77 14.46
N ASP A 329 7.62 11.20 15.68
CA ASP A 329 6.62 11.50 16.71
C ASP A 329 5.66 12.62 16.26
N LYS A 330 6.19 13.71 15.66
CA LYS A 330 5.37 14.80 15.12
C LYS A 330 4.34 14.28 14.10
N ILE A 331 4.76 13.42 13.19
CA ILE A 331 3.85 12.85 12.17
C ILE A 331 2.78 11.98 12.82
N LEU A 332 3.14 11.09 13.74
CA LEU A 332 2.16 10.24 14.44
C LEU A 332 1.19 11.06 15.30
N ASP A 333 1.66 12.10 16.00
CA ASP A 333 0.82 13.02 16.77
C ASP A 333 -0.19 13.74 15.85
N LEU A 334 0.24 14.13 14.64
CA LEU A 334 -0.66 14.72 13.65
C LEU A 334 -1.70 13.71 13.17
N ILE A 335 -1.31 12.46 12.90
CA ILE A 335 -2.25 11.40 12.55
C ILE A 335 -3.26 11.16 13.68
N ASP A 336 -2.79 11.08 14.92
CA ASP A 336 -3.66 10.89 16.10
C ASP A 336 -4.68 12.03 16.24
N ASN A 337 -4.31 13.26 15.90
CA ASN A 337 -5.23 14.40 15.91
C ASN A 337 -6.37 14.30 14.90
N TYR A 338 -6.22 13.47 13.86
CA TYR A 338 -7.23 13.26 12.82
C TYR A 338 -7.93 11.90 12.92
N ARG A 339 -7.77 11.17 14.01
CA ARG A 339 -8.59 9.99 14.31
C ARG A 339 -10.01 10.44 14.68
N ASN A 340 -11.01 9.64 14.32
CA ASN A 340 -12.35 9.90 14.78
C ASN A 340 -12.52 9.51 16.27
N GLU A 341 -13.72 9.76 16.83
CA GLU A 341 -14.06 9.44 18.22
C GLU A 341 -13.92 7.96 18.59
N ASN A 342 -13.98 7.06 17.61
CA ASN A 342 -13.78 5.62 17.78
C ASN A 342 -12.31 5.20 17.65
N GLY A 343 -11.39 6.15 17.52
CA GLY A 343 -9.96 5.90 17.31
C GLY A 343 -9.59 5.45 15.91
N GLU A 344 -10.50 5.55 14.95
CA GLU A 344 -10.33 5.07 13.59
C GLU A 344 -9.57 6.08 12.71
N ILE A 345 -8.67 5.56 11.88
CA ILE A 345 -7.81 6.33 10.99
C ILE A 345 -8.37 6.31 9.57
N PRO A 346 -8.55 7.47 8.92
CA PRO A 346 -9.04 7.54 7.55
C PRO A 346 -7.96 7.16 6.51
N GLU A 347 -8.39 7.02 5.26
CA GLU A 347 -7.50 6.93 4.11
C GLU A 347 -6.82 8.27 3.85
N HIS A 348 -7.61 9.31 3.66
CA HIS A 348 -7.10 10.65 3.43
C HIS A 348 -8.01 11.74 4.00
N LEU A 349 -7.52 12.95 4.01
CA LEU A 349 -8.18 14.14 4.53
C LEU A 349 -8.33 15.20 3.43
N SER A 350 -9.34 16.04 3.57
CA SER A 350 -9.45 17.30 2.85
C SER A 350 -10.12 18.36 3.72
N THR A 351 -9.91 19.65 3.45
CA THR A 351 -10.77 20.67 4.04
C THR A 351 -12.11 20.73 3.32
N CYS A 352 -13.17 21.12 4.02
CA CYS A 352 -14.49 21.24 3.43
C CYS A 352 -14.47 22.17 2.21
N ARG A 353 -13.83 23.35 2.34
CA ARG A 353 -13.69 24.33 1.25
C ARG A 353 -12.98 23.74 0.04
N ARG A 354 -11.82 23.08 0.25
CA ARG A 354 -11.03 22.49 -0.84
C ARG A 354 -11.79 21.39 -1.56
N PHE A 355 -12.55 20.59 -0.82
CA PHE A 355 -13.37 19.53 -1.38
C PHE A 355 -14.52 20.11 -2.25
N GLU A 356 -15.23 21.14 -1.77
CA GLU A 356 -16.26 21.81 -2.53
C GLU A 356 -15.71 22.44 -3.82
N GLU A 357 -14.59 23.16 -3.72
CA GLU A 357 -13.91 23.73 -4.89
C GLU A 357 -13.49 22.68 -5.91
N PHE A 358 -13.00 21.54 -5.45
CA PHE A 358 -12.65 20.42 -6.28
C PHE A 358 -13.86 19.85 -7.01
N MET A 359 -14.95 19.58 -6.28
CA MET A 359 -16.18 19.02 -6.85
C MET A 359 -16.81 19.95 -7.90
N GLU A 360 -16.81 21.23 -7.64
CA GLU A 360 -17.44 22.22 -8.55
C GLU A 360 -16.59 22.51 -9.78
N LYS A 361 -15.30 22.76 -9.60
CA LYS A 361 -14.45 23.33 -10.65
C LYS A 361 -13.71 22.26 -11.47
N GLU A 362 -13.33 21.17 -10.84
CA GLU A 362 -12.43 20.22 -11.47
C GLU A 362 -13.12 18.93 -11.84
N TRP A 363 -13.86 18.33 -10.91
CA TRP A 363 -14.47 17.04 -11.13
C TRP A 363 -15.61 17.09 -12.17
N LYS A 364 -16.55 18.03 -12.02
CA LYS A 364 -17.68 18.18 -12.95
C LYS A 364 -17.23 18.53 -14.37
N THR A 365 -16.15 19.31 -14.50
CA THR A 365 -15.61 19.71 -15.81
C THR A 365 -14.66 18.69 -16.42
N GLY A 366 -14.07 17.82 -15.58
CA GLY A 366 -13.09 16.81 -16.00
C GLY A 366 -13.69 15.48 -16.48
N ILE A 367 -15.00 15.25 -16.29
CA ILE A 367 -15.64 13.97 -16.59
C ILE A 367 -15.44 13.53 -18.05
N ASP A 368 -15.65 14.42 -19.02
CA ASP A 368 -15.50 14.07 -20.44
C ASP A 368 -14.03 13.81 -20.83
N TYR A 369 -13.11 14.52 -20.21
CA TYR A 369 -11.67 14.28 -20.37
C TYR A 369 -11.25 12.96 -19.77
N GLN A 370 -11.84 12.57 -18.65
CA GLN A 370 -11.57 11.29 -17.99
C GLN A 370 -12.00 10.08 -18.83
N LYS A 371 -13.02 10.22 -19.69
CA LYS A 371 -13.47 9.12 -20.57
C LYS A 371 -12.37 8.56 -21.45
N GLU A 372 -11.64 9.42 -22.14
CA GLU A 372 -10.54 8.98 -23.01
C GLU A 372 -9.39 8.36 -22.22
N PHE A 373 -9.14 8.90 -21.06
CA PHE A 373 -8.09 8.48 -20.19
C PHE A 373 -8.34 7.09 -19.58
N TYR A 374 -9.55 6.85 -19.06
CA TYR A 374 -9.93 5.57 -18.46
C TYR A 374 -9.90 4.41 -19.44
N LYS A 375 -10.22 4.63 -20.72
CA LYS A 375 -10.16 3.58 -21.75
C LYS A 375 -8.82 2.86 -21.81
N ASN A 376 -7.74 3.53 -21.51
CA ASN A 376 -6.39 2.96 -21.59
C ASN A 376 -5.98 2.18 -20.34
N ILE A 377 -6.60 2.46 -19.19
CA ILE A 377 -6.20 1.90 -17.90
C ILE A 377 -7.18 0.86 -17.35
N LEU A 378 -8.40 0.81 -17.88
CA LEU A 378 -9.40 -0.19 -17.49
C LEU A 378 -9.12 -1.54 -18.16
N LEU A 379 -9.56 -2.61 -17.52
CA LEU A 379 -9.62 -3.92 -18.13
C LEU A 379 -10.65 -3.92 -19.27
N ASP A 380 -10.38 -4.67 -20.33
CA ASP A 380 -11.23 -4.74 -21.51
C ASP A 380 -12.63 -5.31 -21.21
N SER A 381 -12.78 -6.06 -20.12
CA SER A 381 -14.05 -6.61 -19.61
C SER A 381 -14.90 -5.61 -18.85
N VAL A 382 -14.37 -4.41 -18.55
CA VAL A 382 -15.04 -3.42 -17.71
C VAL A 382 -15.87 -2.47 -18.53
N ASP A 383 -17.15 -2.34 -18.18
CA ASP A 383 -18.07 -1.36 -18.76
C ASP A 383 -17.76 0.03 -18.19
N PHE A 384 -17.25 0.90 -19.06
CA PHE A 384 -16.92 2.27 -18.70
C PHE A 384 -18.13 3.07 -18.17
N ASP A 385 -19.30 2.92 -18.80
CA ASP A 385 -20.49 3.69 -18.41
C ASP A 385 -20.95 3.29 -16.99
N LYS A 386 -20.79 2.00 -16.63
CA LYS A 386 -21.03 1.53 -15.26
C LYS A 386 -20.06 2.13 -14.26
N ILE A 387 -18.76 2.18 -14.58
CA ILE A 387 -17.76 2.83 -13.72
C ILE A 387 -18.06 4.32 -13.56
N LEU A 388 -18.48 4.98 -14.63
CA LEU A 388 -18.86 6.38 -14.57
C LEU A 388 -20.08 6.61 -13.67
N GLU A 389 -21.09 5.73 -13.75
CA GLU A 389 -22.26 5.80 -12.89
C GLU A 389 -21.89 5.57 -11.41
N GLU A 390 -21.08 4.56 -11.12
CA GLU A 390 -20.55 4.31 -9.77
C GLU A 390 -19.77 5.53 -9.26
N THR A 391 -18.97 6.16 -10.11
CA THR A 391 -18.18 7.35 -9.80
C THR A 391 -19.08 8.57 -9.51
N ILE A 392 -20.15 8.77 -10.27
CA ILE A 392 -21.13 9.83 -10.05
C ILE A 392 -21.88 9.63 -8.73
N ASN A 393 -22.30 8.41 -8.46
CA ASN A 393 -22.98 8.08 -7.20
C ASN A 393 -22.07 8.27 -6.00
N MET A 394 -20.81 7.94 -6.15
CA MET A 394 -19.78 8.16 -5.17
C MET A 394 -19.54 9.65 -4.88
N SER A 395 -19.54 10.51 -5.91
CA SER A 395 -19.38 11.95 -5.75
C SER A 395 -20.55 12.57 -4.99
N LYS A 396 -21.78 12.09 -5.23
CA LYS A 396 -22.95 12.52 -4.46
C LYS A 396 -22.80 12.17 -2.98
N SER A 397 -22.29 10.97 -2.68
CA SER A 397 -21.98 10.56 -1.32
C SER A 397 -20.93 11.48 -0.66
N TYR A 398 -19.93 11.92 -1.41
CA TYR A 398 -18.95 12.88 -0.89
C TYR A 398 -19.54 14.29 -0.71
N GLU A 399 -20.40 14.76 -1.61
CA GLU A 399 -21.13 16.02 -1.41
C GLU A 399 -21.95 15.98 -0.10
N GLU A 400 -22.58 14.85 0.19
CA GLU A 400 -23.31 14.65 1.45
C GLU A 400 -22.37 14.60 2.66
N THR A 401 -21.21 13.98 2.53
CA THR A 401 -20.16 13.92 3.56
C THR A 401 -19.58 15.31 3.80
N GLY A 402 -19.34 16.09 2.75
CA GLY A 402 -18.87 17.47 2.84
C GLY A 402 -19.82 18.37 3.63
N LYS A 403 -21.13 18.13 3.56
CA LYS A 403 -22.13 18.83 4.40
C LYS A 403 -22.06 18.48 5.87
N LYS A 404 -21.41 17.36 6.21
CA LYS A 404 -21.17 16.88 7.59
C LYS A 404 -19.74 17.14 8.03
N CYS A 405 -19.13 18.23 7.60
CA CYS A 405 -17.74 18.55 7.94
C CYS A 405 -17.48 18.39 9.43
N MET A 406 -16.43 17.66 9.77
CA MET A 406 -15.96 17.56 11.14
C MET A 406 -15.26 18.87 11.51
N HIS A 407 -15.64 19.45 12.64
CA HIS A 407 -14.96 20.62 13.18
C HIS A 407 -13.85 20.14 14.12
N ARG A 408 -12.70 20.76 13.98
CA ARG A 408 -11.59 20.53 14.88
C ARG A 408 -11.64 21.57 16.00
N ASP A 409 -11.73 21.11 17.24
CA ASP A 409 -11.57 21.95 18.44
C ASP A 409 -10.08 22.30 18.62
N SER A 410 -9.52 23.15 17.77
CA SER A 410 -8.18 23.67 18.00
C SER A 410 -8.08 25.13 17.55
N GLU A 411 -7.47 25.96 18.42
CA GLU A 411 -7.20 27.38 18.23
C GLU A 411 -6.40 27.72 16.94
N LYS A 412 -5.86 26.72 16.23
CA LYS A 412 -5.09 26.90 14.98
C LYS A 412 -5.94 27.04 13.72
N HIS A 413 -7.24 26.83 13.79
CA HIS A 413 -8.17 26.94 12.65
C HIS A 413 -9.30 27.92 12.97
N GLU A 414 -8.97 29.08 13.51
CA GLU A 414 -9.90 30.18 13.62
C GLU A 414 -10.32 30.63 12.21
N GLY A 415 -11.56 30.35 11.86
CA GLY A 415 -12.24 30.88 10.69
C GLY A 415 -12.31 29.97 9.49
N GLU A 416 -13.33 29.15 9.38
CA GLU A 416 -13.82 28.39 8.22
C GLU A 416 -13.47 26.91 8.14
N GLY A 417 -13.08 26.24 9.20
CA GLY A 417 -12.31 25.13 8.87
C GLY A 417 -12.79 23.79 9.36
N GLY A 418 -13.85 23.25 8.86
CA GLY A 418 -14.12 21.81 8.95
C GLY A 418 -13.18 21.02 8.05
N TYR A 419 -12.94 19.75 8.38
CA TYR A 419 -12.23 18.80 7.52
C TYR A 419 -13.09 17.55 7.28
N ILE A 420 -12.79 16.86 6.20
CA ILE A 420 -13.47 15.64 5.77
C ILE A 420 -12.50 14.47 5.90
N GLN A 421 -13.00 13.36 6.41
CA GLN A 421 -12.31 12.08 6.43
C GLN A 421 -12.90 11.18 5.35
N PHE A 422 -12.03 10.58 4.53
CA PHE A 422 -12.44 9.63 3.49
C PHE A 422 -12.08 8.20 3.89
N ALA A 423 -13.00 7.26 3.63
CA ALA A 423 -12.81 5.83 3.89
C ALA A 423 -12.29 5.54 5.30
N THR A 424 -13.13 5.78 6.32
CA THR A 424 -12.81 5.59 7.74
C THR A 424 -13.61 4.43 8.33
N PRO A 425 -12.94 3.44 8.95
CA PRO A 425 -11.49 3.22 8.95
C PRO A 425 -10.98 2.64 7.63
N LEU A 426 -9.74 2.96 7.29
CA LEU A 426 -9.00 2.22 6.28
C LEU A 426 -8.02 1.25 6.96
N MET A 427 -8.10 -0.03 6.63
CA MET A 427 -7.23 -1.06 7.18
C MET A 427 -5.74 -0.75 6.95
N TRP A 428 -5.37 -0.35 5.73
CA TRP A 428 -3.98 -0.01 5.40
C TRP A 428 -3.43 1.15 6.23
N SER A 429 -4.22 2.18 6.53
CA SER A 429 -3.79 3.29 7.41
C SER A 429 -3.44 2.79 8.81
N HIS A 430 -4.26 1.91 9.38
CA HIS A 430 -3.99 1.29 10.68
C HIS A 430 -2.76 0.39 10.65
N VAL A 431 -2.57 -0.37 9.58
CA VAL A 431 -1.40 -1.23 9.37
C VAL A 431 -0.10 -0.40 9.39
N GLU A 432 -0.05 0.68 8.61
CA GLU A 432 1.17 1.49 8.53
C GLU A 432 1.44 2.29 9.81
N TYR A 433 0.38 2.72 10.48
CA TYR A 433 0.51 3.36 11.79
C TYR A 433 1.12 2.40 12.83
N LEU A 434 0.63 1.17 12.91
CA LEU A 434 1.21 0.14 13.79
C LEU A 434 2.66 -0.20 13.41
N ARG A 435 2.97 -0.28 12.12
CA ARG A 435 4.34 -0.49 11.66
C ARG A 435 5.25 0.65 12.14
N ALA A 436 4.77 1.89 12.10
CA ALA A 436 5.53 3.04 12.61
C ALA A 436 5.80 2.94 14.11
N LEU A 437 4.81 2.56 14.92
CA LEU A 437 4.98 2.33 16.36
C LEU A 437 5.99 1.21 16.65
N MET A 438 5.97 0.12 15.88
CA MET A 438 6.94 -0.98 16.04
C MET A 438 8.36 -0.54 15.67
N VAL A 439 8.53 0.27 14.62
CA VAL A 439 9.84 0.84 14.26
C VAL A 439 10.34 1.79 15.35
N ARG A 440 9.47 2.66 15.88
CA ARG A 440 9.74 3.54 17.03
C ARG A 440 10.28 2.77 18.23
N ALA A 441 9.67 1.64 18.55
CA ALA A 441 10.05 0.78 19.68
C ALA A 441 11.32 -0.06 19.42
N LYS A 442 11.94 0.07 18.23
CA LYS A 442 13.11 -0.74 17.80
C LYS A 442 12.88 -2.25 17.79
N ASP A 443 11.62 -2.69 17.78
CA ASP A 443 11.27 -4.11 17.62
C ASP A 443 11.33 -4.57 16.15
N TRP A 444 11.65 -3.65 15.26
CA TRP A 444 11.74 -3.82 13.83
C TRP A 444 12.86 -4.78 13.36
N TRP A 445 14.00 -4.81 14.08
CA TRP A 445 15.24 -5.43 13.60
C TRP A 445 15.43 -6.90 13.96
N LYS A 446 14.47 -7.52 14.62
CA LYS A 446 14.64 -8.86 15.20
C LYS A 446 13.94 -9.99 14.43
N ILE A 447 13.46 -9.72 13.21
CA ILE A 447 12.75 -10.73 12.41
C ILE A 447 13.48 -10.99 11.10
#